data_0b99f8d2155b12ce9bee56a88817177e
#
_entry.id   0b99f8d2155b12ce9bee56a88817177e
#
_cell.length_a   1.000
_cell.length_b   1.000
_cell.length_c   1.000
_cell.angle_alpha   90.00
_cell.angle_beta   90.00
_cell.angle_gamma   90.00
#
_symmetry.space_group_name_H-M   'P 1'
#
loop_
_entity.id
_entity.type
_entity.pdbx_description
1 polymer ?
#
loop_
_entity_poly.entity_id
_entity_poly.type
_entity_poly.pdbx_seq_one_letter_code
_entity_poly.pdbx_strand_id
1 'polypeptide(L)'
;MSRSTPAEIVREYGPFPGADRVHGVTYDGRRVWFASGDRLSAFEPASGKTQRSIEVGADAGTAFDGRHLFQLNGDRIQKIDPQTGRVLASIPAPGGGSSGLTWAEGTLWVGQYRDRKIYQIDPGTGAVLRTIESNRFVTGVTWVDGELWHGTWEGHVSDLRRVDPRTGEVQERLEMPPGVAVSGLESDGGELFLCGGGASGKVRAVRRPRRRT
;
A
#
# COMPACT_ATOMS: atom_id res chain seq x y z
N MET A 1 5.17 21.90 13.94
CA MET A 1 5.80 21.58 12.64
C MET A 1 6.02 20.08 12.58
N SER A 2 5.57 19.40 11.51
CA SER A 2 5.82 17.98 11.32
C SER A 2 7.33 17.73 11.13
N ARG A 3 7.84 16.66 11.75
CA ARG A 3 9.24 16.25 11.57
C ARG A 3 9.44 15.70 10.15
N SER A 4 10.50 16.12 9.45
CA SER A 4 10.91 15.57 8.17
C SER A 4 12.31 14.98 8.27
N THR A 5 12.49 13.77 7.75
CA THR A 5 13.80 13.09 7.70
C THR A 5 13.96 12.38 6.36
N PRO A 6 15.19 12.23 5.83
CA PRO A 6 15.43 11.41 4.66
C PRO A 6 15.02 9.96 4.90
N ALA A 7 14.40 9.33 3.91
CA ALA A 7 14.09 7.90 3.93
C ALA A 7 15.35 7.07 3.68
N GLU A 8 15.55 6.04 4.48
CA GLU A 8 16.63 5.07 4.31
C GLU A 8 16.12 3.84 3.56
N ILE A 9 16.47 3.68 2.29
CA ILE A 9 16.21 2.46 1.53
C ILE A 9 17.28 1.43 1.91
N VAL A 10 16.86 0.37 2.60
CA VAL A 10 17.77 -0.68 3.08
C VAL A 10 17.91 -1.84 2.10
N ARG A 11 16.93 -2.02 1.21
CA ARG A 11 16.95 -3.08 0.21
C ARG A 11 16.01 -2.76 -0.96
N GLU A 12 16.39 -3.22 -2.15
CA GLU A 12 15.54 -3.26 -3.33
C GLU A 12 15.33 -4.70 -3.80
N TYR A 13 14.10 -4.99 -4.26
CA TYR A 13 13.70 -6.25 -4.88
C TYR A 13 13.23 -6.00 -6.30
N GLY A 14 13.54 -6.90 -7.20
CA GLY A 14 13.21 -6.75 -8.61
C GLY A 14 14.29 -6.00 -9.42
N PRO A 15 14.01 -5.56 -10.66
CA PRO A 15 12.70 -5.69 -11.31
C PRO A 15 12.27 -7.16 -11.46
N PHE A 16 10.95 -7.39 -11.36
CA PHE A 16 10.42 -8.75 -11.41
C PHE A 16 10.09 -9.14 -12.87
N PRO A 17 10.47 -10.34 -13.32
CA PRO A 17 10.15 -10.80 -14.66
C PRO A 17 8.64 -10.79 -14.94
N GLY A 18 8.23 -10.16 -16.06
CA GLY A 18 6.84 -10.04 -16.45
C GLY A 18 6.01 -9.03 -15.65
N ALA A 19 6.66 -8.16 -14.86
CA ALA A 19 6.01 -7.08 -14.15
C ALA A 19 6.65 -5.74 -14.55
N ASP A 20 6.07 -5.07 -15.54
CA ASP A 20 6.54 -3.76 -16.00
C ASP A 20 6.30 -2.65 -14.97
N ARG A 21 5.35 -2.88 -14.06
CA ARG A 21 5.00 -1.97 -12.97
C ARG A 21 4.69 -2.74 -11.70
N VAL A 22 5.00 -2.12 -10.58
CA VAL A 22 4.52 -2.54 -9.26
C VAL A 22 3.56 -1.46 -8.76
N HIS A 23 2.31 -1.83 -8.50
CA HIS A 23 1.26 -0.96 -7.98
C HIS A 23 1.15 -1.07 -6.45
N GLY A 24 0.19 -1.85 -5.94
CA GLY A 24 0.02 -2.10 -4.53
C GLY A 24 1.02 -3.14 -4.01
N VAL A 25 1.27 -3.09 -2.72
CA VAL A 25 2.04 -4.10 -1.98
C VAL A 25 1.36 -4.41 -0.66
N THR A 26 1.47 -5.67 -0.21
CA THR A 26 1.07 -6.08 1.14
C THR A 26 1.97 -7.21 1.65
N TYR A 27 1.90 -7.49 2.95
CA TYR A 27 2.70 -8.52 3.60
C TYR A 27 1.82 -9.50 4.36
N ASP A 28 1.96 -10.80 4.10
CA ASP A 28 1.14 -11.85 4.71
C ASP A 28 1.78 -12.48 5.96
N GLY A 29 2.82 -11.85 6.51
CA GLY A 29 3.62 -12.38 7.60
C GLY A 29 4.78 -13.30 7.15
N ARG A 30 4.81 -13.65 5.87
CA ARG A 30 5.85 -14.52 5.28
C ARG A 30 6.34 -14.01 3.92
N ARG A 31 5.44 -13.54 3.07
CA ARG A 31 5.72 -13.11 1.70
C ARG A 31 5.25 -11.70 1.49
N VAL A 32 5.94 -11.01 0.63
CA VAL A 32 5.49 -9.72 0.11
C VAL A 32 4.72 -9.97 -1.18
N TRP A 33 3.46 -9.58 -1.18
CA TRP A 33 2.59 -9.60 -2.35
C TRP A 33 2.64 -8.24 -3.04
N PHE A 34 2.66 -8.25 -4.36
CA PHE A 34 2.59 -7.02 -5.16
C PHE A 34 1.66 -7.18 -6.36
N ALA A 35 0.99 -6.10 -6.69
CA ALA A 35 0.09 -5.99 -7.83
C ALA A 35 0.84 -5.49 -9.07
N SER A 36 0.62 -6.10 -10.23
CA SER A 36 1.28 -5.76 -11.49
C SER A 36 0.34 -5.66 -12.69
N GLY A 37 -0.90 -5.23 -12.48
CA GLY A 37 -1.92 -5.01 -13.50
C GLY A 37 -2.84 -6.20 -13.71
N ASP A 38 -2.34 -7.30 -14.18
CA ASP A 38 -3.11 -8.52 -14.49
C ASP A 38 -2.92 -9.66 -13.47
N ARG A 39 -2.09 -9.45 -12.46
CA ARG A 39 -1.78 -10.47 -11.44
C ARG A 39 -1.31 -9.92 -10.12
N LEU A 40 -1.47 -10.73 -9.08
CA LEU A 40 -0.79 -10.62 -7.81
C LEU A 40 0.35 -11.62 -7.77
N SER A 41 1.55 -11.16 -7.51
CA SER A 41 2.74 -12.00 -7.33
C SER A 41 3.28 -11.88 -5.93
N ALA A 42 3.85 -12.96 -5.40
CA ALA A 42 4.43 -12.99 -4.06
C ALA A 42 5.88 -13.43 -4.10
N PHE A 43 6.76 -12.71 -3.40
CA PHE A 43 8.15 -13.08 -3.24
C PHE A 43 8.52 -13.25 -1.76
N GLU A 44 9.56 -14.04 -1.53
CA GLU A 44 10.15 -14.20 -0.20
C GLU A 44 11.12 -13.04 0.09
N PRO A 45 10.95 -12.29 1.21
CA PRO A 45 11.82 -11.15 1.52
C PRO A 45 13.30 -11.51 1.70
N ALA A 46 13.60 -12.71 2.21
CA ALA A 46 14.98 -13.12 2.43
C ALA A 46 15.76 -13.28 1.11
N SER A 47 15.17 -13.95 0.14
CA SER A 47 15.80 -14.27 -1.16
C SER A 47 15.44 -13.29 -2.30
N GLY A 48 14.32 -12.59 -2.19
CA GLY A 48 13.74 -11.78 -3.28
C GLY A 48 13.14 -12.60 -4.41
N LYS A 49 13.06 -13.95 -4.27
CA LYS A 49 12.56 -14.84 -5.32
C LYS A 49 11.04 -14.91 -5.30
N THR A 50 10.41 -14.71 -6.46
CA THR A 50 8.98 -14.94 -6.66
C THR A 50 8.66 -16.41 -6.43
N GLN A 51 7.67 -16.67 -5.57
CA GLN A 51 7.26 -18.01 -5.17
C GLN A 51 5.85 -18.35 -5.66
N ARG A 52 5.03 -17.35 -5.95
CA ARG A 52 3.63 -17.53 -6.29
C ARG A 52 3.12 -16.40 -7.17
N SER A 53 2.13 -16.73 -8.01
CA SER A 53 1.35 -15.76 -8.77
C SER A 53 -0.11 -16.18 -8.81
N ILE A 54 -1.01 -15.21 -8.80
CA ILE A 54 -2.46 -15.36 -8.94
C ILE A 54 -2.89 -14.45 -10.08
N GLU A 55 -3.52 -15.02 -11.11
CA GLU A 55 -4.08 -14.26 -12.21
C GLU A 55 -5.41 -13.63 -11.78
N VAL A 56 -5.37 -12.33 -11.54
CA VAL A 56 -6.51 -11.49 -11.13
C VAL A 56 -6.20 -10.05 -11.47
N GLY A 57 -7.18 -9.27 -11.86
CA GLY A 57 -6.98 -7.83 -12.07
C GLY A 57 -6.44 -7.16 -10.80
N ALA A 58 -5.29 -6.52 -10.93
CA ALA A 58 -4.52 -6.00 -9.79
C ALA A 58 -3.79 -4.70 -10.20
N ASP A 59 -4.58 -3.63 -10.39
CA ASP A 59 -4.11 -2.36 -10.96
C ASP A 59 -3.79 -1.27 -9.93
N ALA A 60 -4.04 -1.54 -8.63
CA ALA A 60 -3.82 -0.59 -7.56
C ALA A 60 -3.49 -1.29 -6.22
N GLY A 61 -3.95 -0.73 -5.09
CA GLY A 61 -3.63 -1.16 -3.74
C GLY A 61 -4.02 -2.60 -3.40
N THR A 62 -3.22 -3.22 -2.56
CA THR A 62 -3.41 -4.59 -2.04
C THR A 62 -3.33 -4.56 -0.53
N ALA A 63 -4.16 -5.35 0.17
CA ALA A 63 -4.16 -5.51 1.62
C ALA A 63 -4.31 -6.98 2.02
N PHE A 64 -4.00 -7.29 3.28
CA PHE A 64 -4.15 -8.63 3.86
C PHE A 64 -4.77 -8.54 5.26
N ASP A 65 -5.85 -9.32 5.52
CA ASP A 65 -6.58 -9.29 6.80
C ASP A 65 -6.11 -10.35 7.80
N GLY A 66 -4.98 -11.02 7.52
CA GLY A 66 -4.50 -12.19 8.26
C GLY A 66 -4.95 -13.52 7.67
N ARG A 67 -5.90 -13.50 6.71
CA ARG A 67 -6.45 -14.69 6.07
C ARG A 67 -6.66 -14.53 4.56
N HIS A 68 -7.15 -13.38 4.12
CA HIS A 68 -7.51 -13.10 2.73
C HIS A 68 -6.75 -11.89 2.20
N LEU A 69 -6.50 -11.89 0.91
CA LEU A 69 -6.05 -10.71 0.18
C LEU A 69 -7.27 -9.86 -0.21
N PHE A 70 -7.09 -8.55 -0.17
CA PHE A 70 -8.00 -7.58 -0.76
C PHE A 70 -7.25 -6.83 -1.86
N GLN A 71 -7.85 -6.76 -3.04
CA GLN A 71 -7.23 -6.16 -4.21
C GLN A 71 -8.14 -5.13 -4.85
N LEU A 72 -7.63 -3.93 -5.01
CA LEU A 72 -8.24 -2.91 -5.86
C LEU A 72 -8.08 -3.28 -7.34
N ASN A 73 -9.20 -3.30 -8.05
CA ASN A 73 -9.27 -3.50 -9.49
C ASN A 73 -10.37 -2.59 -10.06
N GLY A 74 -9.98 -1.51 -10.72
CA GLY A 74 -10.89 -0.48 -11.18
C GLY A 74 -11.68 0.17 -10.04
N ASP A 75 -13.01 0.06 -10.09
CA ASP A 75 -13.95 0.59 -9.10
C ASP A 75 -14.37 -0.43 -8.03
N ARG A 76 -13.68 -1.57 -7.95
CA ARG A 76 -14.00 -2.67 -7.03
C ARG A 76 -12.82 -3.03 -6.14
N ILE A 77 -13.17 -3.52 -4.93
CA ILE A 77 -12.23 -4.22 -4.05
C ILE A 77 -12.65 -5.68 -4.00
N GLN A 78 -11.76 -6.55 -4.45
CA GLN A 78 -11.97 -7.99 -4.49
C GLN A 78 -11.35 -8.64 -3.25
N LYS A 79 -12.12 -9.47 -2.54
CA LYS A 79 -11.61 -10.35 -1.49
C LYS A 79 -11.20 -11.67 -2.11
N ILE A 80 -9.95 -12.07 -1.93
CA ILE A 80 -9.32 -13.20 -2.64
C ILE A 80 -8.78 -14.21 -1.63
N ASP A 81 -9.05 -15.48 -1.88
CA ASP A 81 -8.37 -16.56 -1.17
C ASP A 81 -6.92 -16.68 -1.68
N PRO A 82 -5.91 -16.44 -0.85
CA PRO A 82 -4.51 -16.48 -1.28
C PRO A 82 -4.02 -17.89 -1.64
N GLN A 83 -4.72 -18.94 -1.23
CA GLN A 83 -4.38 -20.34 -1.52
C GLN A 83 -4.85 -20.75 -2.92
N THR A 84 -6.08 -20.41 -3.27
CA THR A 84 -6.72 -20.84 -4.51
C THR A 84 -6.73 -19.79 -5.61
N GLY A 85 -6.56 -18.51 -5.25
CA GLY A 85 -6.72 -17.37 -6.15
C GLY A 85 -8.17 -17.01 -6.44
N ARG A 86 -9.15 -17.68 -5.81
CA ARG A 86 -10.57 -17.40 -6.03
C ARG A 86 -10.97 -16.06 -5.44
N VAL A 87 -11.71 -15.29 -6.23
CA VAL A 87 -12.44 -14.11 -5.73
C VAL A 87 -13.66 -14.61 -4.95
N LEU A 88 -13.68 -14.34 -3.64
CA LEU A 88 -14.72 -14.77 -2.72
C LEU A 88 -15.86 -13.76 -2.62
N ALA A 89 -15.54 -12.48 -2.73
CA ALA A 89 -16.48 -11.36 -2.65
C ALA A 89 -15.91 -10.15 -3.38
N SER A 90 -16.79 -9.21 -3.70
CA SER A 90 -16.39 -7.95 -4.33
C SER A 90 -17.31 -6.84 -3.81
N ILE A 91 -16.71 -5.76 -3.33
CA ILE A 91 -17.41 -4.56 -2.84
C ILE A 91 -17.03 -3.35 -3.70
N PRO A 92 -17.85 -2.30 -3.77
CA PRO A 92 -17.48 -1.07 -4.45
C PRO A 92 -16.31 -0.39 -3.74
N ALA A 93 -15.36 0.14 -4.51
CA ALA A 93 -14.35 1.05 -3.99
C ALA A 93 -14.91 2.47 -3.91
N PRO A 94 -14.54 3.27 -2.90
CA PRO A 94 -15.05 4.63 -2.77
C PRO A 94 -14.49 5.54 -3.85
N GLY A 95 -15.35 6.29 -4.52
CA GLY A 95 -14.96 7.27 -5.56
C GLY A 95 -14.32 6.63 -6.79
N GLY A 96 -13.70 7.47 -7.64
CA GLY A 96 -12.93 7.03 -8.82
C GLY A 96 -11.43 7.24 -8.62
N GLY A 97 -10.59 6.24 -9.01
CA GLY A 97 -9.14 6.36 -8.94
C GLY A 97 -8.53 6.02 -7.57
N SER A 98 -9.03 4.97 -6.94
CA SER A 98 -8.43 4.38 -5.73
C SER A 98 -7.01 3.90 -6.01
N SER A 99 -6.09 4.15 -5.08
CA SER A 99 -4.66 3.92 -5.26
C SER A 99 -4.05 2.98 -4.22
N GLY A 100 -4.22 3.27 -2.94
CA GLY A 100 -3.68 2.50 -1.83
C GLY A 100 -4.76 1.70 -1.11
N LEU A 101 -4.37 0.62 -0.44
CA LEU A 101 -5.27 -0.20 0.36
C LEU A 101 -4.50 -0.80 1.53
N THR A 102 -5.08 -0.77 2.73
CA THR A 102 -4.59 -1.52 3.89
C THR A 102 -5.73 -2.00 4.77
N TRP A 103 -5.48 -3.08 5.50
CA TRP A 103 -6.38 -3.60 6.51
C TRP A 103 -5.97 -3.11 7.89
N ALA A 104 -6.92 -2.59 8.66
CA ALA A 104 -6.68 -2.16 10.03
C ALA A 104 -7.94 -2.28 10.88
N GLU A 105 -7.81 -2.92 12.02
CA GLU A 105 -8.84 -2.95 13.08
C GLU A 105 -10.24 -3.34 12.56
N GLY A 106 -10.30 -4.35 11.70
CA GLY A 106 -11.55 -4.84 11.13
C GLY A 106 -12.13 -4.00 10.00
N THR A 107 -11.40 -3.00 9.50
CA THR A 107 -11.81 -2.11 8.40
C THR A 107 -10.75 -2.04 7.30
N LEU A 108 -11.14 -1.51 6.14
CA LEU A 108 -10.21 -1.18 5.06
C LEU A 108 -9.98 0.33 5.02
N TRP A 109 -8.74 0.73 4.77
CA TRP A 109 -8.37 2.11 4.47
C TRP A 109 -7.95 2.20 3.01
N VAL A 110 -8.58 3.10 2.27
CA VAL A 110 -8.45 3.24 0.81
C VAL A 110 -7.92 4.61 0.47
N GLY A 111 -6.75 4.66 -0.15
CA GLY A 111 -6.18 5.90 -0.68
C GLY A 111 -6.82 6.28 -2.02
N GLN A 112 -7.06 7.58 -2.21
CA GLN A 112 -7.54 8.18 -3.45
C GLN A 112 -6.48 9.11 -4.00
N TYR A 113 -5.96 8.79 -5.19
CA TYR A 113 -4.88 9.57 -5.78
C TYR A 113 -5.32 10.99 -6.14
N ARG A 114 -6.29 11.12 -7.07
CA ARG A 114 -6.70 12.42 -7.62
C ARG A 114 -7.40 13.30 -6.60
N ASP A 115 -8.26 12.71 -5.78
CA ASP A 115 -9.07 13.43 -4.80
C ASP A 115 -8.28 13.77 -3.53
N ARG A 116 -7.04 13.24 -3.39
CA ARG A 116 -6.17 13.48 -2.24
C ARG A 116 -6.85 13.12 -0.91
N LYS A 117 -7.53 11.96 -0.88
CA LYS A 117 -8.30 11.48 0.27
C LYS A 117 -7.88 10.08 0.69
N ILE A 118 -8.17 9.77 1.93
CA ILE A 118 -8.10 8.41 2.47
C ILE A 118 -9.45 8.12 3.09
N TYR A 119 -10.08 7.01 2.69
CA TYR A 119 -11.35 6.56 3.22
C TYR A 119 -11.15 5.35 4.13
N GLN A 120 -11.76 5.38 5.30
CA GLN A 120 -12.01 4.17 6.09
C GLN A 120 -13.36 3.61 5.67
N ILE A 121 -13.42 2.33 5.30
CA ILE A 121 -14.63 1.71 4.80
C ILE A 121 -14.94 0.40 5.52
N ASP A 122 -16.22 0.06 5.55
CA ASP A 122 -16.70 -1.25 5.98
C ASP A 122 -16.34 -2.32 4.92
N PRO A 123 -15.63 -3.40 5.30
CA PRO A 123 -15.15 -4.40 4.34
C PRO A 123 -16.23 -5.35 3.81
N GLY A 124 -17.41 -5.34 4.39
CA GLY A 124 -18.55 -6.15 3.93
C GLY A 124 -19.42 -5.42 2.91
N THR A 125 -19.51 -4.09 3.02
CA THR A 125 -20.45 -3.28 2.23
C THR A 125 -19.79 -2.25 1.34
N GLY A 126 -18.57 -1.83 1.66
CA GLY A 126 -17.87 -0.70 1.02
C GLY A 126 -18.37 0.68 1.52
N ALA A 127 -19.24 0.71 2.53
CA ALA A 127 -19.73 1.96 3.09
C ALA A 127 -18.60 2.78 3.70
N VAL A 128 -18.55 4.08 3.38
CA VAL A 128 -17.57 5.01 3.94
C VAL A 128 -17.90 5.32 5.39
N LEU A 129 -16.97 4.99 6.29
CA LEU A 129 -17.07 5.24 7.73
C LEU A 129 -16.41 6.56 8.13
N ARG A 130 -15.34 6.92 7.41
CA ARG A 130 -14.55 8.13 7.65
C ARG A 130 -13.84 8.59 6.38
N THR A 131 -13.64 9.89 6.25
CA THR A 131 -12.83 10.52 5.21
C THR A 131 -11.76 11.39 5.83
N ILE A 132 -10.53 11.24 5.36
CA ILE A 132 -9.37 12.09 5.71
C ILE A 132 -8.89 12.78 4.45
N GLU A 133 -8.59 14.07 4.54
CA GLU A 133 -8.01 14.82 3.43
C GLU A 133 -6.48 14.85 3.53
N SER A 134 -5.82 14.78 2.38
CA SER A 134 -4.38 14.96 2.23
C SER A 134 -4.11 16.20 1.38
N ASN A 135 -3.05 16.92 1.67
CA ASN A 135 -2.64 18.04 0.83
C ASN A 135 -1.77 17.63 -0.37
N ARG A 136 -1.59 16.31 -0.58
CA ARG A 136 -0.87 15.73 -1.74
C ARG A 136 -1.61 14.51 -2.29
N PHE A 137 -1.25 14.13 -3.52
CA PHE A 137 -1.75 12.89 -4.13
C PHE A 137 -1.37 11.68 -3.27
N VAL A 138 -2.37 10.90 -2.84
CA VAL A 138 -2.17 9.70 -2.03
C VAL A 138 -1.89 8.51 -2.94
N THR A 139 -0.85 7.76 -2.64
CA THR A 139 -0.47 6.55 -3.39
C THR A 139 -0.74 5.29 -2.58
N GLY A 140 0.21 4.80 -1.80
CA GLY A 140 0.03 3.66 -0.89
C GLY A 140 -0.52 4.08 0.47
N VAL A 141 -1.14 3.16 1.18
CA VAL A 141 -1.64 3.35 2.55
C VAL A 141 -1.26 2.13 3.37
N THR A 142 -0.80 2.32 4.61
CA THR A 142 -0.56 1.23 5.56
C THR A 142 -0.92 1.63 6.99
N TRP A 143 -1.16 0.61 7.82
CA TRP A 143 -1.43 0.77 9.24
C TRP A 143 -0.49 -0.12 10.05
N VAL A 144 0.19 0.47 11.01
CA VAL A 144 1.10 -0.26 11.88
C VAL A 144 1.18 0.39 13.26
N ASP A 145 1.10 -0.41 14.33
CA ASP A 145 1.17 0.05 15.72
C ASP A 145 0.20 1.17 16.08
N GLY A 146 -1.02 1.16 15.52
CA GLY A 146 -2.02 2.20 15.72
C GLY A 146 -1.73 3.49 14.95
N GLU A 147 -0.82 3.48 13.99
CA GLU A 147 -0.43 4.62 13.17
C GLU A 147 -0.85 4.43 11.71
N LEU A 148 -1.48 5.46 11.16
CA LEU A 148 -1.80 5.53 9.74
C LEU A 148 -0.65 6.21 8.99
N TRP A 149 -0.12 5.51 7.99
CA TRP A 149 0.88 6.03 7.08
C TRP A 149 0.39 5.99 5.65
N HIS A 150 0.79 6.95 4.85
CA HIS A 150 0.54 6.92 3.41
C HIS A 150 1.72 7.46 2.60
N GLY A 151 1.87 6.95 1.39
CA GLY A 151 2.79 7.47 0.40
C GLY A 151 2.19 8.60 -0.40
N THR A 152 3.04 9.41 -1.01
CA THR A 152 2.65 10.46 -1.96
C THR A 152 3.48 10.39 -3.23
N TRP A 153 2.96 10.99 -4.30
CA TRP A 153 3.73 11.25 -5.53
C TRP A 153 3.24 12.53 -6.16
N GLU A 154 4.07 13.55 -6.20
CA GLU A 154 3.72 14.84 -6.80
C GLU A 154 4.98 15.58 -7.25
N GLY A 155 5.02 16.04 -8.51
CA GLY A 155 6.17 16.78 -9.04
C GLY A 155 7.48 15.99 -9.04
N HIS A 156 7.42 14.69 -9.33
CA HIS A 156 8.57 13.76 -9.28
C HIS A 156 9.19 13.56 -7.89
N VAL A 157 8.44 13.88 -6.83
CA VAL A 157 8.85 13.71 -5.44
C VAL A 157 7.85 12.85 -4.69
N SER A 158 8.35 11.91 -3.91
CA SER A 158 7.58 11.08 -2.98
C SER A 158 8.00 11.33 -1.54
N ASP A 159 7.06 11.21 -0.65
CA ASP A 159 7.31 11.06 0.78
C ASP A 159 6.37 10.01 1.39
N LEU A 160 6.76 9.45 2.54
CA LEU A 160 5.90 8.65 3.39
C LEU A 160 5.49 9.52 4.57
N ARG A 161 4.19 9.54 4.89
CA ARG A 161 3.62 10.42 5.89
C ARG A 161 2.87 9.65 6.95
N ARG A 162 3.22 9.89 8.21
CA ARG A 162 2.38 9.54 9.33
C ARG A 162 1.36 10.65 9.55
N VAL A 163 0.10 10.27 9.59
CA VAL A 163 -1.01 11.20 9.80
C VAL A 163 -1.87 10.80 10.99
N ASP A 164 -2.47 11.77 11.63
CA ASP A 164 -3.52 11.51 12.61
C ASP A 164 -4.72 10.88 11.88
N PRO A 165 -5.16 9.67 12.26
CA PRO A 165 -6.25 8.97 11.56
C PRO A 165 -7.63 9.60 11.77
N ARG A 166 -7.74 10.64 12.59
CA ARG A 166 -8.99 11.37 12.81
C ARG A 166 -9.04 12.68 12.05
N THR A 167 -7.90 13.37 11.93
CA THR A 167 -7.83 14.73 11.37
C THR A 167 -7.11 14.81 10.04
N GLY A 168 -6.25 13.83 9.72
CA GLY A 168 -5.36 13.87 8.57
C GLY A 168 -4.13 14.76 8.77
N GLU A 169 -3.94 15.34 9.96
CA GLU A 169 -2.77 16.17 10.25
C GLU A 169 -1.48 15.37 10.10
N VAL A 170 -0.54 15.92 9.31
CA VAL A 170 0.77 15.28 9.09
C VAL A 170 1.65 15.49 10.32
N GLN A 171 2.00 14.39 10.98
CA GLN A 171 2.83 14.35 12.18
C GLN A 171 4.31 14.13 11.87
N GLU A 172 4.60 13.31 10.84
CA GLU A 172 5.97 12.94 10.46
C GLU A 172 6.05 12.68 8.95
N ARG A 173 7.24 12.92 8.37
CA ARG A 173 7.54 12.64 6.96
C ARG A 173 8.87 11.97 6.79
N LEU A 174 8.94 10.98 5.89
CA LEU A 174 10.15 10.41 5.35
C LEU A 174 10.27 10.82 3.89
N GLU A 175 11.26 11.61 3.54
CA GLU A 175 11.48 12.09 2.17
C GLU A 175 12.21 11.01 1.36
N MET A 176 11.58 10.52 0.31
CA MET A 176 12.22 9.57 -0.60
C MET A 176 13.31 10.27 -1.42
N PRO A 177 14.35 9.56 -1.85
CA PRO A 177 15.34 10.12 -2.76
C PRO A 177 14.68 10.67 -4.04
N PRO A 178 15.24 11.72 -4.66
CA PRO A 178 14.70 12.31 -5.89
C PRO A 178 14.44 11.26 -6.97
N GLY A 179 13.27 11.32 -7.62
CA GLY A 179 12.88 10.40 -8.69
C GLY A 179 12.44 9.01 -8.23
N VAL A 180 12.50 8.71 -6.94
CA VAL A 180 12.01 7.43 -6.40
C VAL A 180 10.52 7.52 -6.11
N ALA A 181 9.73 6.84 -6.93
CA ALA A 181 8.29 6.78 -6.77
C ALA A 181 7.87 5.78 -5.68
N VAL A 182 6.78 6.11 -4.99
CA VAL A 182 6.03 5.21 -4.11
C VAL A 182 4.63 5.03 -4.69
N SER A 183 4.30 3.83 -5.17
CA SER A 183 2.98 3.48 -5.73
C SER A 183 2.11 2.71 -4.76
N GLY A 184 2.72 1.90 -3.90
CA GLY A 184 2.09 1.12 -2.86
C GLY A 184 2.90 1.22 -1.58
N LEU A 185 2.28 0.96 -0.44
CA LEU A 185 2.92 1.03 0.88
C LEU A 185 2.32 -0.02 1.80
N GLU A 186 3.18 -0.80 2.44
CA GLU A 186 2.81 -1.72 3.52
C GLU A 186 3.92 -1.78 4.57
N SER A 187 3.56 -2.08 5.81
CA SER A 187 4.53 -2.41 6.86
C SER A 187 4.77 -3.92 6.92
N ASP A 188 6.01 -4.33 7.21
CA ASP A 188 6.32 -5.71 7.57
C ASP A 188 5.88 -6.09 9.00
N GLY A 189 5.22 -5.17 9.70
CA GLY A 189 4.87 -5.31 11.12
C GLY A 189 6.04 -5.06 12.07
N GLY A 190 7.24 -4.81 11.53
CA GLY A 190 8.48 -4.59 12.27
C GLY A 190 9.13 -3.24 11.96
N GLU A 191 10.36 -3.29 11.50
CA GLU A 191 11.19 -2.09 11.28
C GLU A 191 11.15 -1.56 9.84
N LEU A 192 10.38 -2.17 8.93
CA LEU A 192 10.41 -1.81 7.52
C LEU A 192 9.04 -1.42 6.98
N PHE A 193 9.06 -0.44 6.08
CA PHE A 193 8.03 -0.22 5.10
C PHE A 193 8.43 -0.86 3.77
N LEU A 194 7.48 -1.52 3.12
CA LEU A 194 7.60 -2.09 1.79
C LEU A 194 6.90 -1.14 0.82
N CYS A 195 7.65 -0.59 -0.12
CA CYS A 195 7.16 0.43 -1.05
C CYS A 195 7.16 -0.10 -2.46
N GLY A 196 6.02 -0.11 -3.12
CA GLY A 196 5.92 -0.33 -4.55
C GLY A 196 6.56 0.82 -5.32
N GLY A 197 7.34 0.51 -6.34
CA GLY A 197 8.14 1.49 -7.07
C GLY A 197 7.57 1.93 -8.43
N GLY A 198 6.28 1.65 -8.68
CA GLY A 198 5.61 2.04 -9.93
C GLY A 198 6.33 1.49 -11.17
N ALA A 199 6.61 2.37 -12.12
CA ALA A 199 7.26 2.03 -13.40
C ALA A 199 8.70 1.50 -13.27
N SER A 200 9.30 1.53 -12.06
CA SER A 200 10.61 0.89 -11.86
C SER A 200 10.52 -0.64 -11.82
N GLY A 201 9.33 -1.23 -11.69
CA GLY A 201 9.14 -2.68 -11.52
C GLY A 201 9.72 -3.24 -10.23
N LYS A 202 10.01 -2.38 -9.24
CA LYS A 202 10.70 -2.76 -7.99
C LYS A 202 9.77 -2.64 -6.78
N VAL A 203 10.13 -3.36 -5.72
CA VAL A 203 9.69 -3.11 -4.34
C VAL A 203 10.90 -2.69 -3.52
N ARG A 204 10.75 -1.66 -2.68
CA ARG A 204 11.82 -1.14 -1.83
C ARG A 204 11.46 -1.33 -0.36
N ALA A 205 12.40 -1.85 0.41
CA ALA A 205 12.31 -1.85 1.85
C ALA A 205 12.93 -0.55 2.40
N VAL A 206 12.13 0.21 3.12
CA VAL A 206 12.49 1.50 3.70
C VAL A 206 12.43 1.39 5.21
N ARG A 207 13.44 1.90 5.91
CA ARG A 207 13.46 1.86 7.37
C ARG A 207 12.34 2.70 7.97
N ARG A 208 11.54 2.07 8.82
CA ARG A 208 10.50 2.75 9.60
C ARG A 208 11.14 3.53 10.75
N PRO A 209 10.70 4.75 11.07
CA PRO A 209 11.16 5.47 12.23
C PRO A 209 10.86 4.69 13.52
N ARG A 210 11.82 4.63 14.43
CA ARG A 210 11.58 4.04 15.76
C ARG A 210 10.65 4.96 16.55
N ARG A 211 9.63 4.38 17.19
CA ARG A 211 8.85 5.11 18.18
C ARG A 211 9.79 5.63 19.27
N ARG A 212 9.69 6.90 19.57
CA ARG A 212 10.24 7.42 20.82
C ARG A 212 9.27 7.02 21.93
N THR A 213 9.73 6.18 22.82
CA THR A 213 9.09 5.93 24.12
C THR A 213 9.05 7.19 24.94
#